data_1535fae505778f969e3a74873a1501d3
#
_entry.id   1535fae505778f969e3a74873a1501d3
#
_cell.length_a   1.000
_cell.length_b   1.000
_cell.length_c   1.000
_cell.angle_alpha   90.00
_cell.angle_beta   90.00
_cell.angle_gamma   90.00
#
_symmetry.space_group_name_H-M   'P 1'
#
loop_
_entity.id
_entity.type
_entity.pdbx_description
1 polymer ?
#
loop_
_entity_poly.entity_id
_entity_poly.type
_entity_poly.pdbx_seq_one_letter_code
_entity_poly.pdbx_strand_id
1 'polypeptide(L)'
;GLVGSEMCIRDSPNGNPIDTDKFPYKLDWMRRFKKYAQNKIENHETVIFGGDYNIIPGSDDAVDINKWKNDALHHPDSIKIYREIINLGLSDVLRIYNSKPYEFTYWDYSRGSWEKDNGLRIDHFLATPSAVDRITDCQIEKQFRGLERPSDHVPIWFEIK
;
A
#
# COMPACT_ATOMS: atom_id res chain seq x y z
N GLY A 1 -8.52 -9.08 25.04
CA GLY A 1 -7.22 -8.51 24.77
C GLY A 1 -6.76 -8.86 23.37
N LEU A 2 -6.58 -7.88 22.52
CA LEU A 2 -5.92 -8.08 21.24
C LEU A 2 -4.46 -8.42 21.54
N VAL A 3 -4.08 -9.69 21.43
CA VAL A 3 -2.68 -10.12 21.35
C VAL A 3 -2.39 -10.36 19.88
N GLY A 4 -2.25 -9.28 19.14
CA GLY A 4 -1.64 -9.28 17.83
C GLY A 4 -0.44 -8.36 17.93
N SER A 5 0.74 -8.81 17.53
CA SER A 5 1.87 -7.92 17.34
C SER A 5 1.55 -7.00 16.16
N GLU A 6 0.90 -5.88 16.44
CA GLU A 6 0.73 -4.80 15.47
C GLU A 6 2.11 -4.23 15.18
N MET A 7 2.71 -4.66 14.09
CA MET A 7 3.82 -3.94 13.54
C MET A 7 3.29 -2.94 12.53
N CYS A 8 3.07 -1.71 13.01
CA CYS A 8 2.96 -0.57 12.11
C CYS A 8 4.27 -0.50 11.32
N ILE A 9 4.22 -0.91 10.06
CA ILE A 9 5.28 -0.57 9.12
C ILE A 9 5.16 0.94 8.95
N ARG A 10 6.11 1.69 9.52
CA ARG A 10 6.26 3.09 9.16
C ARG A 10 6.48 3.18 7.66
N ASP A 11 5.99 4.25 7.06
CA ASP A 11 6.03 4.56 5.65
C ASP A 11 7.29 4.00 4.97
N SER A 12 7.10 3.26 3.89
CA SER A 12 8.22 2.81 3.08
C SER A 12 8.89 4.04 2.43
N PRO A 13 10.18 3.98 2.13
CA PRO A 13 10.84 5.07 1.40
C PRO A 13 10.14 5.35 0.07
N ASN A 14 9.94 6.63 -0.27
CA ASN A 14 9.39 7.03 -1.56
C ASN A 14 10.26 6.56 -2.74
N GLY A 15 11.59 6.75 -2.63
CA GLY A 15 12.56 6.30 -3.62
C GLY A 15 12.81 7.25 -4.78
N ASN A 16 12.12 8.37 -4.86
CA ASN A 16 12.35 9.38 -5.90
C ASN A 16 13.37 10.44 -5.48
N PRO A 17 14.10 11.04 -6.40
CA PRO A 17 14.25 10.67 -7.82
C PRO A 17 14.99 9.33 -8.00
N ILE A 18 14.61 8.57 -9.05
CA ILE A 18 15.16 7.22 -9.29
C ILE A 18 16.65 7.20 -9.68
N ASP A 19 17.20 8.31 -10.12
CA ASP A 19 18.61 8.50 -10.49
C ASP A 19 19.51 8.89 -9.28
N THR A 20 18.98 8.78 -8.07
CA THR A 20 19.68 9.06 -6.82
C THR A 20 19.78 7.81 -5.94
N ASP A 21 20.54 7.89 -4.83
CA ASP A 21 20.65 6.82 -3.84
C ASP A 21 19.32 6.44 -3.17
N LYS A 22 18.29 7.26 -3.31
CA LYS A 22 16.98 7.02 -2.72
C LYS A 22 16.31 5.79 -3.32
N PHE A 23 16.47 5.54 -4.61
CA PHE A 23 15.84 4.40 -5.26
C PHE A 23 16.46 3.06 -4.87
N PRO A 24 17.79 2.86 -4.95
CA PRO A 24 18.43 1.66 -4.39
C PRO A 24 18.10 1.44 -2.91
N TYR A 25 18.05 2.49 -2.09
CA TYR A 25 17.65 2.40 -0.70
C TYR A 25 16.22 1.86 -0.53
N LYS A 26 15.26 2.36 -1.33
CA LYS A 26 13.88 1.84 -1.36
C LYS A 26 13.85 0.35 -1.70
N LEU A 27 14.53 -0.06 -2.76
CA LEU A 27 14.55 -1.46 -3.19
C LEU A 27 15.16 -2.37 -2.10
N ASP A 28 16.21 -1.91 -1.43
CA ASP A 28 16.82 -2.66 -0.32
C ASP A 28 15.86 -2.76 0.87
N TRP A 29 15.18 -1.67 1.22
CA TRP A 29 14.16 -1.66 2.25
C TRP A 29 13.03 -2.67 1.93
N MET A 30 12.54 -2.70 0.69
CA MET A 30 11.50 -3.64 0.24
C MET A 30 11.99 -5.10 0.32
N ARG A 31 13.26 -5.38 -0.01
CA ARG A 31 13.83 -6.74 0.13
C ARG A 31 13.92 -7.17 1.60
N ARG A 32 14.32 -6.27 2.48
CA ARG A 32 14.34 -6.53 3.93
C ARG A 32 12.94 -6.77 4.47
N PHE A 33 11.96 -5.98 4.04
CA PHE A 33 10.57 -6.20 4.39
C PHE A 33 10.06 -7.55 3.88
N LYS A 34 10.34 -7.92 2.64
CA LYS A 34 10.02 -9.24 2.09
C LYS A 34 10.55 -10.37 2.98
N LYS A 35 11.83 -10.29 3.37
CA LYS A 35 12.45 -11.29 4.25
C LYS A 35 11.75 -11.36 5.62
N TYR A 36 11.40 -10.22 6.18
CA TYR A 36 10.65 -10.15 7.43
C TYR A 36 9.27 -10.80 7.30
N ALA A 37 8.50 -10.44 6.27
CA ALA A 37 7.18 -11.01 6.02
C ALA A 37 7.26 -12.53 5.79
N GLN A 38 8.26 -12.99 5.04
CA GLN A 38 8.51 -14.42 4.83
C GLN A 38 8.72 -15.16 6.17
N ASN A 39 9.53 -14.62 7.06
CA ASN A 39 9.76 -15.22 8.39
C ASN A 39 8.46 -15.34 9.20
N LYS A 40 7.60 -14.30 9.17
CA LYS A 40 6.31 -14.32 9.84
C LYS A 40 5.37 -15.40 9.28
N ILE A 41 5.35 -15.56 7.96
CA ILE A 41 4.55 -16.59 7.28
C ILE A 41 5.07 -17.99 7.60
N GLU A 42 6.38 -18.21 7.56
CA GLU A 42 7.01 -19.49 7.88
C GLU A 42 6.76 -19.92 9.34
N ASN A 43 6.65 -18.95 10.24
CA ASN A 43 6.27 -19.18 11.64
C ASN A 43 4.76 -19.29 11.86
N HIS A 44 3.95 -19.33 10.79
CA HIS A 44 2.49 -19.41 10.85
C HIS A 44 1.82 -18.29 11.68
N GLU A 45 2.45 -17.10 11.70
CA GLU A 45 1.89 -15.99 12.44
C GLU A 45 0.69 -15.37 11.70
N THR A 46 -0.32 -14.98 12.46
CA THR A 46 -1.47 -14.20 11.95
C THR A 46 -1.09 -12.73 11.97
N VAL A 47 -0.83 -12.16 10.79
CA VAL A 47 -0.27 -10.80 10.67
C VAL A 47 -0.98 -10.00 9.58
N ILE A 48 -1.18 -8.70 9.85
CA ILE A 48 -1.59 -7.68 8.88
C ILE A 48 -0.49 -6.62 8.85
N PHE A 49 0.07 -6.38 7.66
CA PHE A 49 1.07 -5.35 7.41
C PHE A 49 0.38 -4.13 6.80
N GLY A 50 0.22 -3.05 7.55
CA GLY A 50 -0.45 -1.83 7.11
C GLY A 50 0.47 -0.63 7.04
N GLY A 51 0.24 0.26 6.08
CA GLY A 51 0.94 1.53 5.96
C GLY A 51 1.03 2.08 4.54
N ASP A 52 1.76 3.18 4.39
CA ASP A 52 2.14 3.72 3.10
C ASP A 52 3.30 2.90 2.52
N TYR A 53 3.01 2.18 1.46
CA TYR A 53 4.00 1.38 0.73
C TYR A 53 4.75 2.17 -0.32
N ASN A 54 4.28 3.37 -0.67
CA ASN A 54 4.77 4.12 -1.82
C ASN A 54 4.86 3.24 -3.09
N ILE A 55 3.86 2.39 -3.28
CA ILE A 55 3.71 1.48 -4.42
C ILE A 55 2.32 1.64 -5.02
N ILE A 56 2.27 1.82 -6.34
CA ILE A 56 1.06 1.76 -7.17
C ILE A 56 1.01 0.36 -7.78
N PRO A 57 0.15 -0.57 -7.29
CA PRO A 57 0.21 -1.97 -7.70
C PRO A 57 -0.12 -2.24 -9.16
N GLY A 58 -1.07 -1.50 -9.72
CA GLY A 58 -1.54 -1.76 -11.08
C GLY A 58 -2.34 -0.62 -11.71
N SER A 59 -2.94 -0.89 -12.88
CA SER A 59 -3.69 0.09 -13.66
C SER A 59 -4.90 0.67 -12.93
N ASP A 60 -5.50 -0.09 -12.02
CA ASP A 60 -6.68 0.33 -11.27
C ASP A 60 -6.34 1.27 -10.10
N ASP A 61 -5.06 1.47 -9.85
CA ASP A 61 -4.52 2.20 -8.70
C ASP A 61 -3.99 3.60 -9.05
N ALA A 62 -4.14 4.01 -10.32
CA ALA A 62 -3.83 5.35 -10.85
C ALA A 62 -4.67 5.63 -12.09
N VAL A 63 -5.02 6.89 -12.35
CA VAL A 63 -5.80 7.28 -13.55
C VAL A 63 -5.05 6.96 -14.84
N ASP A 64 -3.73 7.17 -14.85
CA ASP A 64 -2.85 6.83 -15.98
C ASP A 64 -1.55 6.22 -15.45
N ILE A 65 -1.53 4.91 -15.38
CA ILE A 65 -0.40 4.15 -14.87
C ILE A 65 0.89 4.33 -15.70
N ASN A 66 0.76 4.65 -17.00
CA ASN A 66 1.92 4.79 -17.86
C ASN A 66 2.82 5.99 -17.47
N LYS A 67 2.24 6.99 -16.83
CA LYS A 67 3.00 8.14 -16.31
C LYS A 67 3.95 7.78 -15.18
N TRP A 68 3.74 6.64 -14.53
CA TRP A 68 4.47 6.20 -13.35
C TRP A 68 5.54 5.15 -13.63
N LYS A 69 5.71 4.71 -14.88
CA LYS A 69 6.69 3.66 -15.24
C LYS A 69 8.15 4.03 -14.92
N ASN A 70 8.47 5.32 -14.94
CA ASN A 70 9.79 5.85 -14.60
C ASN A 70 9.83 6.51 -13.21
N ASP A 71 8.80 6.26 -12.40
CA ASP A 71 8.69 6.73 -11.04
C ASP A 71 8.90 5.57 -10.06
N ALA A 72 9.54 5.81 -8.93
CA ALA A 72 9.82 4.78 -7.92
C ALA A 72 8.56 4.06 -7.41
N LEU A 73 7.38 4.71 -7.49
CA LEU A 73 6.11 4.16 -7.05
C LEU A 73 5.59 3.04 -7.97
N HIS A 74 5.98 3.02 -9.25
CA HIS A 74 5.57 1.99 -10.22
C HIS A 74 6.72 1.53 -11.13
N HIS A 75 7.97 1.82 -10.77
CA HIS A 75 9.13 1.32 -11.52
C HIS A 75 9.10 -0.22 -11.59
N PRO A 76 9.47 -0.83 -12.72
CA PRO A 76 9.46 -2.29 -12.88
C PRO A 76 10.15 -3.04 -11.73
N ASP A 77 11.28 -2.54 -11.23
CA ASP A 77 12.01 -3.17 -10.12
C ASP A 77 11.23 -3.09 -8.80
N SER A 78 10.55 -1.97 -8.53
CA SER A 78 9.68 -1.84 -7.35
C SER A 78 8.50 -2.80 -7.44
N ILE A 79 7.85 -2.87 -8.58
CA ILE A 79 6.69 -3.74 -8.82
C ILE A 79 7.09 -5.22 -8.76
N LYS A 80 8.28 -5.57 -9.27
CA LYS A 80 8.79 -6.93 -9.17
C LYS A 80 8.88 -7.38 -7.71
N ILE A 81 9.52 -6.58 -6.85
CA ILE A 81 9.67 -6.91 -5.42
C ILE A 81 8.30 -6.94 -4.73
N TYR A 82 7.41 -5.99 -5.03
CA TYR A 82 6.06 -5.98 -4.47
C TYR A 82 5.29 -7.27 -4.83
N ARG A 83 5.35 -7.71 -6.08
CA ARG A 83 4.74 -8.99 -6.51
C ARG A 83 5.35 -10.19 -5.79
N GLU A 84 6.66 -10.19 -5.58
CA GLU A 84 7.32 -11.24 -4.79
C GLU A 84 6.83 -11.26 -3.35
N ILE A 85 6.55 -10.09 -2.75
CA ILE A 85 5.95 -9.98 -1.40
C ILE A 85 4.53 -10.56 -1.40
N ILE A 86 3.69 -10.19 -2.34
CA ILE A 86 2.33 -10.76 -2.47
C ILE A 86 2.39 -12.29 -2.65
N ASN A 87 3.31 -12.76 -3.50
CA ASN A 87 3.45 -14.19 -3.81
C ASN A 87 3.97 -15.03 -2.64
N LEU A 88 4.38 -14.42 -1.52
CA LEU A 88 4.63 -15.15 -0.27
C LEU A 88 3.34 -15.77 0.33
N GLY A 89 2.18 -15.39 -0.17
CA GLY A 89 0.86 -15.80 0.33
C GLY A 89 0.09 -14.70 1.03
N LEU A 90 0.50 -13.43 0.84
CA LEU A 90 -0.23 -12.28 1.37
C LEU A 90 -1.36 -11.84 0.43
N SER A 91 -2.44 -11.37 1.01
CA SER A 91 -3.57 -10.80 0.28
C SER A 91 -3.65 -9.28 0.47
N ASP A 92 -3.92 -8.54 -0.60
CA ASP A 92 -4.31 -7.13 -0.55
C ASP A 92 -5.73 -7.04 -0.01
N VAL A 93 -5.88 -6.65 1.24
CA VAL A 93 -7.14 -6.70 1.98
C VAL A 93 -8.22 -5.87 1.33
N LEU A 94 -7.90 -4.65 0.87
CA LEU A 94 -8.90 -3.81 0.20
C LEU A 94 -9.50 -4.51 -1.00
N ARG A 95 -8.68 -5.18 -1.81
CA ARG A 95 -9.13 -5.83 -3.05
C ARG A 95 -10.00 -7.06 -2.83
N ILE A 96 -10.03 -7.61 -1.62
CA ILE A 96 -10.98 -8.66 -1.23
C ILE A 96 -12.40 -8.08 -1.10
N TYR A 97 -12.54 -6.87 -0.54
CA TYR A 97 -13.84 -6.24 -0.24
C TYR A 97 -14.27 -5.22 -1.29
N ASN A 98 -13.33 -4.64 -2.02
CA ASN A 98 -13.59 -3.62 -3.03
C ASN A 98 -12.71 -3.83 -4.27
N SER A 99 -13.31 -4.38 -5.31
CA SER A 99 -12.66 -4.62 -6.61
C SER A 99 -12.79 -3.45 -7.59
N LYS A 100 -13.43 -2.35 -7.19
CA LYS A 100 -13.63 -1.19 -8.08
C LYS A 100 -12.30 -0.53 -8.41
N PRO A 101 -12.07 -0.11 -9.66
CA PRO A 101 -10.90 0.69 -10.01
C PRO A 101 -10.99 2.10 -9.41
N TYR A 102 -9.84 2.74 -9.30
CA TYR A 102 -9.71 4.15 -8.91
C TYR A 102 -10.17 4.46 -7.47
N GLU A 103 -10.04 3.51 -6.59
CA GLU A 103 -10.21 3.68 -5.15
C GLU A 103 -8.88 4.15 -4.55
N PHE A 104 -8.70 5.48 -4.48
CA PHE A 104 -7.44 6.10 -4.12
C PHE A 104 -7.31 6.38 -2.63
N THR A 105 -6.07 6.43 -2.14
CA THR A 105 -5.71 6.76 -0.76
C THR A 105 -4.91 8.05 -0.64
N TYR A 106 -4.43 8.60 -1.77
CA TYR A 106 -3.56 9.77 -1.84
C TYR A 106 -3.95 10.69 -3.00
N TRP A 107 -3.92 12.01 -2.78
CA TRP A 107 -4.04 13.06 -3.81
C TRP A 107 -3.05 14.18 -3.52
N ASP A 108 -2.14 14.43 -4.45
CA ASP A 108 -1.21 15.56 -4.38
C ASP A 108 -1.96 16.88 -4.15
N TYR A 109 -1.36 17.80 -3.42
CA TYR A 109 -1.95 19.14 -3.18
C TYR A 109 -1.92 20.03 -4.43
N SER A 110 -1.10 19.70 -5.41
CA SER A 110 -0.90 20.50 -6.60
C SER A 110 -1.86 20.13 -7.73
N ARG A 111 -1.96 21.02 -8.72
CA ARG A 111 -2.61 20.80 -10.04
C ARG A 111 -4.10 20.43 -9.98
N GLY A 112 -4.78 20.69 -8.87
CA GLY A 112 -6.19 20.31 -8.71
C GLY A 112 -6.41 18.80 -8.74
N SER A 113 -5.49 18.03 -8.14
CA SER A 113 -5.56 16.57 -8.16
C SER A 113 -6.81 16.05 -7.47
N TRP A 114 -7.22 16.68 -6.37
CA TRP A 114 -8.43 16.31 -5.65
C TRP A 114 -9.70 16.60 -6.46
N GLU A 115 -9.82 17.79 -7.02
CA GLU A 115 -11.00 18.23 -7.79
C GLU A 115 -11.19 17.41 -9.07
N LYS A 116 -10.09 16.89 -9.64
CA LYS A 116 -10.08 16.03 -10.83
C LYS A 116 -10.16 14.55 -10.50
N ASP A 117 -10.21 14.20 -9.22
CA ASP A 117 -10.07 12.83 -8.72
C ASP A 117 -8.86 12.08 -9.31
N ASN A 118 -7.73 12.79 -9.46
CA ASN A 118 -6.48 12.24 -9.97
C ASN A 118 -5.60 11.81 -8.82
N GLY A 119 -5.99 10.74 -8.16
CA GLY A 119 -5.33 10.16 -6.99
C GLY A 119 -4.49 8.93 -7.30
N LEU A 120 -3.93 8.37 -6.24
CA LEU A 120 -3.17 7.12 -6.24
C LEU A 120 -3.61 6.24 -5.09
N ARG A 121 -3.56 4.93 -5.26
CA ARG A 121 -3.65 3.99 -4.14
C ARG A 121 -2.26 3.48 -3.80
N ILE A 122 -1.68 3.99 -2.72
CA ILE A 122 -0.32 3.69 -2.26
C ILE A 122 -0.26 3.21 -0.81
N ASP A 123 -1.36 3.31 -0.08
CA ASP A 123 -1.53 2.77 1.26
C ASP A 123 -2.24 1.41 1.17
N HIS A 124 -1.68 0.39 1.80
CA HIS A 124 -2.17 -0.98 1.68
C HIS A 124 -2.22 -1.69 3.02
N PHE A 125 -3.12 -2.68 3.13
CA PHE A 125 -3.09 -3.74 4.12
C PHE A 125 -2.81 -5.06 3.41
N LEU A 126 -1.67 -5.68 3.75
CA LEU A 126 -1.31 -7.01 3.29
C LEU A 126 -1.46 -8.00 4.44
N ALA A 127 -2.26 -9.04 4.26
CA ALA A 127 -2.62 -9.97 5.33
C ALA A 127 -2.26 -11.42 5.00
N THR A 128 -1.84 -12.16 6.04
CA THR A 128 -1.68 -13.61 5.96
C THR A 128 -3.06 -14.28 5.84
N PRO A 129 -3.16 -15.52 5.30
CA PRO A 129 -4.43 -16.21 5.14
C PRO A 129 -5.23 -16.30 6.45
N SER A 130 -4.58 -16.63 7.57
CA SER A 130 -5.23 -16.69 8.87
C SER A 130 -5.74 -15.33 9.38
N ALA A 131 -5.12 -14.22 8.96
CA ALA A 131 -5.63 -12.88 9.24
C ALA A 131 -6.83 -12.55 8.35
N VAL A 132 -6.77 -12.89 7.05
CA VAL A 132 -7.88 -12.71 6.10
C VAL A 132 -9.16 -13.40 6.60
N ASP A 133 -9.07 -14.61 7.13
CA ASP A 133 -10.22 -15.36 7.68
C ASP A 133 -10.93 -14.63 8.83
N ARG A 134 -10.26 -13.67 9.47
CA ARG A 134 -10.79 -12.88 10.58
C ARG A 134 -11.28 -11.50 10.18
N ILE A 135 -10.85 -10.98 9.03
CA ILE A 135 -11.28 -9.67 8.53
C ILE A 135 -12.71 -9.78 8.01
N THR A 136 -13.52 -8.78 8.30
CA THR A 136 -14.95 -8.73 7.91
C THR A 136 -15.27 -7.59 6.96
N ASP A 137 -14.45 -6.53 6.94
CA ASP A 137 -14.59 -5.38 6.05
C ASP A 137 -13.26 -4.62 5.93
N CYS A 138 -13.12 -3.84 4.83
CA CYS A 138 -12.02 -2.91 4.61
C CYS A 138 -12.47 -1.75 3.72
N GLN A 139 -12.28 -0.52 4.17
CA GLN A 139 -12.77 0.69 3.49
C GLN A 139 -11.71 1.80 3.45
N ILE A 140 -11.88 2.70 2.48
CA ILE A 140 -11.13 3.96 2.35
C ILE A 140 -12.07 5.11 2.71
N GLU A 141 -11.65 5.99 3.59
CA GLU A 141 -12.41 7.16 4.05
C GLU A 141 -12.11 8.39 3.18
N LYS A 142 -12.45 8.32 1.89
CA LYS A 142 -12.16 9.33 0.87
C LYS A 142 -12.61 10.74 1.28
N GLN A 143 -13.74 10.86 2.01
CA GLN A 143 -14.31 12.15 2.43
C GLN A 143 -13.36 13.00 3.28
N PHE A 144 -12.40 12.39 3.97
CA PHE A 144 -11.41 13.12 4.77
C PHE A 144 -10.51 14.04 3.93
N ARG A 145 -10.33 13.73 2.65
CA ARG A 145 -9.54 14.58 1.73
C ARG A 145 -10.25 15.88 1.39
N GLY A 146 -11.57 15.95 1.53
CA GLY A 146 -12.40 17.15 1.28
C GLY A 146 -12.55 18.07 2.49
N LEU A 147 -11.92 17.78 3.65
CA LEU A 147 -12.01 18.63 4.84
C LEU A 147 -11.16 19.90 4.70
N GLU A 148 -11.33 20.84 5.63
CA GLU A 148 -10.46 22.01 5.73
C GLU A 148 -9.05 21.59 6.16
N ARG A 149 -8.02 22.00 5.40
CA ARG A 149 -6.60 21.63 5.60
C ARG A 149 -6.37 20.11 5.73
N PRO A 150 -6.84 19.33 4.76
CA PRO A 150 -6.74 17.88 4.83
C PRO A 150 -5.31 17.39 4.64
N SER A 151 -5.02 16.18 5.10
CA SER A 151 -3.83 15.44 4.66
C SER A 151 -3.95 15.11 3.15
N ASP A 152 -2.83 14.89 2.49
CA ASP A 152 -2.77 14.34 1.12
C ASP A 152 -3.11 12.85 1.08
N HIS A 153 -3.00 12.14 2.21
CA HIS A 153 -3.54 10.80 2.42
C HIS A 153 -4.89 10.82 3.15
N VAL A 154 -5.67 9.78 2.94
CA VAL A 154 -6.91 9.52 3.68
C VAL A 154 -6.80 8.24 4.52
N PRO A 155 -7.57 8.13 5.62
CA PRO A 155 -7.60 6.91 6.40
C PRO A 155 -8.10 5.71 5.59
N ILE A 156 -7.46 4.57 5.83
CA ILE A 156 -7.91 3.25 5.42
C ILE A 156 -8.05 2.40 6.68
N TRP A 157 -9.11 1.61 6.78
CA TRP A 157 -9.36 0.76 7.94
C TRP A 157 -9.85 -0.62 7.53
N PHE A 158 -9.77 -1.55 8.45
CA PHE A 158 -10.37 -2.88 8.35
C PHE A 158 -11.05 -3.26 9.68
N GLU A 159 -12.03 -4.15 9.62
CA GLU A 159 -12.71 -4.72 10.76
C GLU A 159 -12.34 -6.20 10.91
N ILE A 160 -12.15 -6.64 12.16
CA ILE A 160 -11.85 -8.04 12.48
C ILE A 160 -12.82 -8.59 13.53
N LYS A 161 -13.09 -9.90 13.44
CA LYS A 161 -13.81 -10.67 14.47
C LYS A 161 -12.88 -11.12 15.59
#